data_ed7b3ee735c99536fb779d78ee3973e0
#
_entry.id   ed7b3ee735c99536fb779d78ee3973e0
#
_cell.length_a   1.000
_cell.length_b   1.000
_cell.length_c   1.000
_cell.angle_alpha   90.00
_cell.angle_beta   90.00
_cell.angle_gamma   90.00
#
_symmetry.space_group_name_H-M   'P 1'
#
loop_
_entity.id
_entity.type
_entity.pdbx_description
1 polymer ?
#
loop_
_entity_poly.entity_id
_entity_poly.type
_entity_poly.pdbx_seq_one_letter_code
_entity_poly.pdbx_strand_id
1 'polypeptide(L)' 'MHYYLARDYAQLGERDAAIAELTGSYQNREIEVLWMLTDPELDPLRSDPRFQRLIRAVGFPH' A
#
# COMPACT_ATOMS: atom_id res chain seq x y z
N MET A 1 5.07 -8.27 7.37
CA MET A 1 6.29 -7.77 6.67
C MET A 1 6.02 -7.28 5.25
N HIS A 2 4.82 -7.53 4.73
CA HIS A 2 4.49 -7.11 3.36
C HIS A 2 4.60 -5.60 3.15
N TYR A 3 4.27 -4.82 4.17
CA TYR A 3 4.26 -3.37 4.05
C TYR A 3 5.64 -2.81 3.68
N TYR A 4 6.67 -3.30 4.34
CA TYR A 4 8.04 -2.79 4.09
C TYR A 4 8.54 -3.18 2.71
N LEU A 5 8.18 -4.37 2.24
CA LEU A 5 8.49 -4.78 0.87
C LEU A 5 7.78 -3.89 -0.14
N ALA A 6 6.53 -3.52 0.15
CA ALA A 6 5.78 -2.62 -0.71
C ALA A 6 6.48 -1.27 -0.86
N ARG A 7 7.00 -0.72 0.24
CA ARG A 7 7.73 0.54 0.20
C ARG A 7 8.96 0.43 -0.70
N ASP A 8 9.71 -0.66 -0.56
CA ASP A 8 10.90 -0.88 -1.38
C ASP A 8 10.54 -0.97 -2.85
N TYR A 9 9.52 -1.74 -3.19
CA TYR A 9 9.06 -1.85 -4.57
C TYR A 9 8.58 -0.51 -5.13
N ALA A 10 7.87 0.27 -4.32
CA ALA A 10 7.40 1.58 -4.75
C ALA A 10 8.56 2.50 -5.12
N GLN A 11 9.62 2.49 -4.32
CA GLN A 11 10.81 3.31 -4.58
C GLN A 11 11.55 2.87 -5.83
N LEU A 12 11.47 1.58 -6.16
CA LEU A 12 12.09 1.03 -7.37
C LEU A 12 11.23 1.22 -8.62
N GLY A 13 10.01 1.74 -8.47
CA GLY A 13 9.09 1.90 -9.59
C GLY A 13 8.34 0.62 -9.94
N GLU A 14 8.45 -0.41 -9.11
CA GLU A 14 7.78 -1.70 -9.33
C GLU A 14 6.37 -1.64 -8.75
N ARG A 15 5.45 -0.97 -9.47
CA ARG A 15 4.11 -0.70 -8.95
C ARG A 15 3.28 -1.96 -8.73
N ASP A 16 3.31 -2.88 -9.69
CA ASP A 16 2.52 -4.12 -9.57
C ASP A 16 2.93 -4.92 -8.34
N ALA A 17 4.24 -5.06 -8.12
CA ALA A 17 4.75 -5.78 -6.97
C ALA A 17 4.41 -5.04 -5.66
N ALA A 18 4.51 -3.71 -5.67
CA ALA A 18 4.18 -2.91 -4.50
C ALA A 18 2.70 -3.07 -4.13
N ILE A 19 1.81 -3.01 -5.12
CA ILE A 19 0.37 -3.17 -4.88
C ILE A 19 0.07 -4.58 -4.36
N ALA A 20 0.73 -5.59 -4.91
CA ALA A 20 0.53 -6.97 -4.44
C ALA A 20 0.92 -7.11 -2.97
N GLU A 21 2.05 -6.51 -2.56
CA GLU A 21 2.49 -6.57 -1.17
C GLU A 21 1.56 -5.79 -0.25
N LEU A 22 1.08 -4.62 -0.68
CA LEU A 22 0.12 -3.86 0.11
C LEU A 22 -1.20 -4.62 0.28
N THR A 23 -1.65 -5.28 -0.77
CA THR A 23 -2.85 -6.11 -0.70
C THR A 23 -2.66 -7.22 0.31
N GLY A 24 -1.50 -7.88 0.31
CA GLY A 24 -1.17 -8.91 1.29
C GLY A 24 -1.16 -8.38 2.72
N SER A 25 -0.57 -7.19 2.91
CA SER A 25 -0.55 -6.53 4.21
C SER A 25 -1.97 -6.27 4.72
N TYR A 26 -2.83 -5.77 3.85
CA TYR A 26 -4.22 -5.50 4.19
C TYR A 26 -4.96 -6.81 4.54
N GLN A 27 -4.79 -7.84 3.72
CA GLN A 27 -5.46 -9.12 3.93
C GLN A 27 -5.00 -9.80 5.22
N ASN A 28 -3.74 -9.66 5.57
CA ASN A 28 -3.17 -10.22 6.80
C ASN A 28 -3.43 -9.33 8.02
N ARG A 29 -4.12 -8.21 7.83
CA ARG A 29 -4.43 -7.27 8.90
C ARG A 29 -3.19 -6.78 9.64
N GLU A 30 -2.10 -6.55 8.89
CA GLU A 30 -0.89 -5.99 9.45
C GLU A 30 -1.15 -4.54 9.84
N ILE A 31 -0.74 -4.19 11.06
CA ILE A 31 -1.04 -2.85 11.57
C ILE A 31 -0.35 -1.76 10.76
N GLU A 32 0.81 -2.09 10.18
CA GLU A 32 1.59 -1.16 9.38
C GLU A 32 0.82 -0.65 8.14
N VAL A 33 -0.18 -1.40 7.69
CA VAL A 33 -0.94 -1.00 6.51
C VAL A 33 -1.63 0.34 6.71
N LEU A 34 -1.91 0.72 7.96
CA LEU A 34 -2.51 2.02 8.26
C LEU A 34 -1.59 3.17 7.87
N TRP A 35 -0.28 2.94 7.83
CA TRP A 35 0.69 3.98 7.47
C TRP A 35 0.58 4.39 6.00
N MET A 36 0.00 3.54 5.15
CA MET A 36 -0.10 3.85 3.72
C MET A 36 -0.93 5.11 3.45
N LEU A 37 -1.77 5.49 4.41
CA LEU A 37 -2.62 6.68 4.24
C LEU A 37 -1.79 7.96 4.14
N THR A 38 -0.65 8.01 4.81
CA THR A 38 0.17 9.22 4.88
C THR A 38 1.65 9.01 4.56
N ASP A 39 2.08 7.76 4.29
CA ASP A 39 3.49 7.45 4.10
C ASP A 39 4.02 8.02 2.79
N PRO A 40 4.98 8.98 2.81
CA PRO A 40 5.53 9.55 1.59
C PRO A 40 6.33 8.54 0.75
N GLU A 41 6.79 7.45 1.34
CA GLU A 41 7.50 6.40 0.60
C GLU A 41 6.60 5.73 -0.44
N LEU A 42 5.28 5.86 -0.30
CA LEU A 42 4.32 5.28 -1.22
C LEU A 42 3.78 6.30 -2.23
N ASP A 43 4.34 7.51 -2.26
CA ASP A 43 3.91 8.55 -3.20
C ASP A 43 3.90 8.09 -4.66
N PRO A 44 4.85 7.27 -5.15
CA PRO A 44 4.78 6.79 -6.53
C PRO A 44 3.51 6.00 -6.86
N LEU A 45 2.79 5.51 -5.85
CA LEU A 45 1.57 4.73 -6.05
C LEU A 45 0.30 5.57 -5.97
N ARG A 46 0.39 6.83 -5.57
CA ARG A 46 -0.79 7.63 -5.24
C ARG A 46 -1.75 7.80 -6.40
N SER A 47 -1.24 7.82 -7.63
CA SER A 47 -2.07 7.97 -8.82
C SER A 47 -2.61 6.63 -9.35
N ASP A 48 -2.20 5.51 -8.77
CA ASP A 48 -2.63 4.19 -9.23
C ASP A 48 -4.03 3.89 -8.67
N PRO A 49 -5.01 3.56 -9.53
CA PRO A 49 -6.38 3.27 -9.06
C PRO A 49 -6.44 2.13 -8.06
N ARG A 50 -5.54 1.16 -8.18
CA ARG A 50 -5.49 0.03 -7.23
C ARG A 50 -5.11 0.51 -5.84
N PHE A 51 -4.16 1.44 -5.77
CA PHE A 51 -3.74 2.03 -4.50
C PHE A 51 -4.89 2.84 -3.88
N GLN A 52 -5.59 3.60 -4.71
CA GLN A 52 -6.74 4.39 -4.24
C GLN A 52 -7.83 3.51 -3.67
N ARG A 53 -8.09 2.35 -4.28
CA ARG A 53 -9.06 1.39 -3.75
C ARG A 53 -8.62 0.82 -2.41
N LEU A 54 -7.33 0.53 -2.24
CA LEU A 54 -6.81 0.05 -0.96
C LEU A 54 -6.95 1.12 0.12
N ILE A 55 -6.68 2.38 -0.22
CA ILE A 55 -6.84 3.48 0.73
C ILE A 55 -8.27 3.54 1.24
N ARG A 56 -9.25 3.41 0.34
CA ARG A 56 -10.65 3.43 0.74
C ARG A 56 -10.99 2.27 1.66
N ALA A 57 -10.47 1.09 1.37
CA ALA A 57 -10.74 -0.09 2.19
C ALA A 57 -10.13 0.04 3.59
N VAL A 58 -8.95 0.64 3.68
CA VAL A 58 -8.23 0.77 4.95
C VAL A 58 -8.74 1.97 5.75
N GLY A 59 -8.93 3.11 5.09
CA GLY A 59 -9.20 4.37 5.76
C GLY A 59 -10.67 4.67 5.99
N PHE A 60 -11.57 3.97 5.32
CA PHE A 60 -13.00 4.22 5.39
C PHE A 60 -13.74 2.92 5.67
N PRO A 61 -13.84 2.53 6.95
CA PRO A 61 -14.58 1.32 7.32
C PRO A 61 -16.04 1.43 6.92
N HIS A 62 -16.57 0.34 6.46
CA HIS A 62 -17.95 0.27 6.00
C HIS A 62 -18.88 -0.32 7.05
#